data_df8a0459d97326561fa81cfaf6142776
#
_entry.id   df8a0459d97326561fa81cfaf6142776
#
_cell.length_a   1.000
_cell.length_b   1.000
_cell.length_c   1.000
_cell.angle_alpha   90.00
_cell.angle_beta   90.00
_cell.angle_gamma   90.00
#
_symmetry.space_group_name_H-M   'P 1'
#
loop_
_entity.id
_entity.type
_entity.pdbx_description
1 polymer ?
#
loop_
_entity_poly.entity_id
_entity_poly.type
_entity_poly.pdbx_seq_one_letter_code
_entity_poly.pdbx_strand_id
1 'polypeptide(L)'
;MNFQNYQCIEFHREGRVLHIKLNRPQQKNAVNEALHLELSRVFVDAQRDAESDVIVLTGNGAAFCAGGDIDWMQSSIDTPEEFERTAREAKDIVFSQLDLEKPLICKLNGHATGLGASLALLCDIIVASDQAKIGDPHVSVGLVAGDGGAFIWPQLVGYAKAKKYLFTGELMSAIEAERIGLITEVVTPEVLEARVTELAERIASGATRAIRWSKITTNLPLKALFHAHFDTGIAYECMSNRTADHAEAVKAFREKRKPVFTGH
;
A
#
# COMPACT_ATOMS: atom_id res chain seq x y z
N MET A 1 -11.98 -20.73 -3.25
CA MET A 1 -11.53 -20.34 -1.92
C MET A 1 -12.63 -19.58 -1.20
N ASN A 2 -12.74 -19.71 0.13
CA ASN A 2 -13.80 -19.03 0.88
C ASN A 2 -13.21 -17.78 1.56
N PHE A 3 -13.63 -16.58 1.11
CA PHE A 3 -13.21 -15.30 1.65
C PHE A 3 -14.09 -14.78 2.80
N GLN A 4 -14.91 -15.67 3.41
CA GLN A 4 -15.89 -15.27 4.46
C GLN A 4 -15.26 -14.79 5.77
N ASN A 5 -13.96 -15.02 5.98
CA ASN A 5 -13.27 -14.66 7.23
C ASN A 5 -12.61 -13.27 7.18
N TYR A 6 -13.00 -12.41 6.25
CA TYR A 6 -12.53 -11.03 6.13
C TYR A 6 -13.64 -10.07 6.57
N GLN A 7 -13.31 -9.08 7.37
CA GLN A 7 -14.23 -8.07 7.90
C GLN A 7 -13.99 -6.70 7.28
N CYS A 8 -12.73 -6.41 6.97
CA CYS A 8 -12.28 -5.12 6.44
C CYS A 8 -11.94 -5.17 4.95
N ILE A 9 -12.05 -6.34 4.32
CA ILE A 9 -11.78 -6.54 2.90
C ILE A 9 -12.96 -7.26 2.27
N GLU A 10 -13.47 -6.72 1.17
CA GLU A 10 -14.50 -7.34 0.33
C GLU A 10 -13.90 -7.95 -0.91
N PHE A 11 -14.54 -9.03 -1.38
CA PHE A 11 -14.12 -9.74 -2.58
C PHE A 11 -15.27 -9.83 -3.57
N HIS A 12 -14.97 -9.57 -4.81
CA HIS A 12 -15.88 -9.78 -5.93
C HIS A 12 -15.11 -10.44 -7.07
N ARG A 13 -15.76 -11.39 -7.76
CA ARG A 13 -15.16 -12.05 -8.92
C ARG A 13 -15.95 -11.75 -10.16
N GLU A 14 -15.26 -11.35 -11.21
CA GLU A 14 -15.83 -11.15 -12.53
C GLU A 14 -15.00 -11.95 -13.54
N GLY A 15 -15.58 -13.02 -14.07
CA GLY A 15 -14.84 -13.97 -14.90
C GLY A 15 -13.60 -14.52 -14.20
N ARG A 16 -12.42 -14.27 -14.77
CA ARG A 16 -11.12 -14.68 -14.23
C ARG A 16 -10.41 -13.56 -13.45
N VAL A 17 -11.11 -12.49 -13.12
CA VAL A 17 -10.58 -11.35 -12.35
C VAL A 17 -11.14 -11.39 -10.94
N LEU A 18 -10.25 -11.37 -9.94
CA LEU A 18 -10.61 -11.22 -8.52
C LEU A 18 -10.40 -9.77 -8.08
N HIS A 19 -11.47 -9.11 -7.67
CA HIS A 19 -11.42 -7.78 -7.08
C HIS A 19 -11.30 -7.88 -5.57
N ILE A 20 -10.27 -7.24 -5.02
CA ILE A 20 -10.01 -7.07 -3.59
C ILE A 20 -10.26 -5.61 -3.25
N LYS A 21 -11.23 -5.34 -2.38
CA LYS A 21 -11.64 -3.98 -2.02
C LYS A 21 -11.42 -3.75 -0.53
N LEU A 22 -10.59 -2.79 -0.18
CA LEU A 22 -10.47 -2.32 1.20
C LEU A 22 -11.81 -1.72 1.62
N ASN A 23 -12.38 -2.15 2.73
CA ASN A 23 -13.76 -1.84 3.09
C ASN A 23 -13.90 -1.23 4.49
N ARG A 24 -13.25 -0.10 4.69
CA ARG A 24 -13.45 0.82 5.82
C ARG A 24 -13.72 2.24 5.30
N PRO A 25 -14.73 2.45 4.41
CA PRO A 25 -14.89 3.71 3.69
C PRO A 25 -15.13 4.91 4.60
N GLN A 26 -15.76 4.73 5.77
CA GLN A 26 -16.03 5.79 6.74
C GLN A 26 -14.73 6.34 7.36
N GLN A 27 -13.67 5.54 7.42
CA GLN A 27 -12.33 5.91 7.87
C GLN A 27 -11.37 6.07 6.68
N LYS A 28 -11.89 6.28 5.45
CA LYS A 28 -11.06 6.40 4.22
C LYS A 28 -10.12 5.21 4.03
N ASN A 29 -10.55 4.02 4.42
CA ASN A 29 -9.77 2.79 4.41
C ASN A 29 -8.46 2.88 5.19
N ALA A 30 -8.40 3.70 6.26
CA ALA A 30 -7.27 3.73 7.16
C ALA A 30 -7.05 2.35 7.80
N VAL A 31 -5.79 1.96 7.91
CA VAL A 31 -5.38 0.63 8.36
C VAL A 31 -5.37 0.59 9.89
N ASN A 32 -6.33 -0.13 10.46
CA ASN A 32 -6.35 -0.52 11.85
C ASN A 32 -5.80 -1.95 12.01
N GLU A 33 -5.73 -2.43 13.24
CA GLU A 33 -5.26 -3.78 13.58
C GLU A 33 -5.94 -4.88 12.74
N ALA A 34 -7.27 -4.85 12.62
CA ALA A 34 -8.01 -5.86 11.87
C ALA A 34 -7.68 -5.86 10.37
N LEU A 35 -7.65 -4.67 9.74
CA LEU A 35 -7.28 -4.56 8.33
C LEU A 35 -5.82 -4.93 8.11
N HIS A 36 -4.91 -4.57 9.02
CA HIS A 36 -3.49 -4.91 8.93
C HIS A 36 -3.28 -6.44 8.97
N LEU A 37 -3.93 -7.12 9.91
CA LEU A 37 -3.91 -8.58 10.00
C LEU A 37 -4.51 -9.24 8.75
N GLU A 38 -5.59 -8.68 8.19
CA GLU A 38 -6.18 -9.20 6.95
C GLU A 38 -5.27 -9.01 5.74
N LEU A 39 -4.59 -7.86 5.65
CA LEU A 39 -3.63 -7.58 4.60
C LEU A 39 -2.43 -8.54 4.63
N SER A 40 -1.99 -9.00 5.81
CA SER A 40 -0.86 -9.93 5.93
C SER A 40 -1.10 -11.30 5.27
N ARG A 41 -2.36 -11.66 4.99
CA ARG A 41 -2.73 -12.94 4.38
C ARG A 41 -3.46 -12.84 3.04
N VAL A 42 -4.01 -11.66 2.70
CA VAL A 42 -4.91 -11.52 1.53
C VAL A 42 -4.27 -11.93 0.21
N PHE A 43 -2.98 -11.61 0.00
CA PHE A 43 -2.29 -11.95 -1.25
C PHE A 43 -1.93 -13.44 -1.33
N VAL A 44 -1.66 -14.08 -0.19
CA VAL A 44 -1.49 -15.55 -0.12
C VAL A 44 -2.81 -16.25 -0.47
N ASP A 45 -3.92 -15.77 0.06
CA ASP A 45 -5.23 -16.33 -0.22
C ASP A 45 -5.66 -16.07 -1.67
N ALA A 46 -5.38 -14.88 -2.21
CA ALA A 46 -5.62 -14.55 -3.60
C ALA A 46 -4.76 -15.41 -4.56
N GLN A 47 -3.51 -15.72 -4.20
CA GLN A 47 -2.66 -16.64 -4.98
C GLN A 47 -3.27 -18.04 -5.07
N ARG A 48 -3.86 -18.53 -3.99
CA ARG A 48 -4.48 -19.87 -3.90
C ARG A 48 -5.84 -19.98 -4.57
N ASP A 49 -6.47 -18.87 -4.94
CA ASP A 49 -7.76 -18.88 -5.62
C ASP A 49 -7.62 -19.43 -7.05
N ALA A 50 -8.11 -20.64 -7.30
CA ALA A 50 -7.98 -21.31 -8.61
C ALA A 50 -8.86 -20.70 -9.70
N GLU A 51 -9.84 -19.87 -9.34
CA GLU A 51 -10.82 -19.32 -10.27
C GLU A 51 -10.40 -17.98 -10.88
N SER A 52 -9.32 -17.35 -10.36
CA SER A 52 -8.81 -16.08 -10.89
C SER A 52 -7.42 -16.20 -11.47
N ASP A 53 -7.14 -15.42 -12.51
CA ASP A 53 -5.83 -15.25 -13.14
C ASP A 53 -5.23 -13.87 -12.94
N VAL A 54 -6.07 -12.86 -12.66
CA VAL A 54 -5.69 -11.46 -12.44
C VAL A 54 -6.37 -10.97 -11.16
N ILE A 55 -5.71 -10.06 -10.47
CA ILE A 55 -6.22 -9.44 -9.24
C ILE A 55 -6.29 -7.94 -9.46
N VAL A 56 -7.38 -7.32 -9.02
CA VAL A 56 -7.55 -5.86 -8.96
C VAL A 56 -7.69 -5.47 -7.49
N LEU A 57 -6.79 -4.60 -7.02
CA LEU A 57 -6.84 -4.03 -5.67
C LEU A 57 -7.36 -2.59 -5.73
N THR A 58 -8.35 -2.27 -4.88
CA THR A 58 -8.94 -0.92 -4.79
C THR A 58 -9.47 -0.62 -3.39
N GLY A 59 -9.92 0.61 -3.16
CA GLY A 59 -10.63 0.99 -1.93
C GLY A 59 -12.11 1.26 -2.18
N ASN A 60 -12.98 0.88 -1.26
CA ASN A 60 -14.37 1.31 -1.27
C ASN A 60 -14.49 2.79 -0.86
N GLY A 61 -15.40 3.52 -1.52
CA GLY A 61 -15.66 4.94 -1.24
C GLY A 61 -14.65 5.90 -1.87
N ALA A 62 -14.40 7.02 -1.22
CA ALA A 62 -13.67 8.16 -1.79
C ALA A 62 -12.14 8.05 -1.73
N ALA A 63 -11.58 7.10 -1.00
CA ALA A 63 -10.13 6.93 -0.85
C ALA A 63 -9.73 5.49 -1.21
N PHE A 64 -8.50 5.34 -1.69
CA PHE A 64 -7.89 4.03 -1.78
C PHE A 64 -7.52 3.54 -0.37
N CYS A 65 -6.61 4.23 0.30
CA CYS A 65 -6.20 3.94 1.68
C CYS A 65 -5.47 5.14 2.29
N ALA A 66 -5.93 5.62 3.43
CA ALA A 66 -5.38 6.80 4.11
C ALA A 66 -4.17 6.51 5.01
N GLY A 67 -3.55 5.31 4.90
CA GLY A 67 -2.43 4.91 5.77
C GLY A 67 -2.90 4.42 7.14
N GLY A 68 -2.06 4.53 8.16
CA GLY A 68 -2.38 4.05 9.50
C GLY A 68 -3.54 4.80 10.16
N ASP A 69 -4.38 4.07 10.87
CA ASP A 69 -5.46 4.63 11.68
C ASP A 69 -4.88 5.29 12.94
N ILE A 70 -5.26 6.53 13.20
CA ILE A 70 -4.64 7.33 14.27
C ILE A 70 -4.90 6.77 15.68
N ASP A 71 -6.05 6.14 15.89
CA ASP A 71 -6.36 5.52 17.18
C ASP A 71 -5.56 4.24 17.37
N TRP A 72 -5.28 3.53 16.30
CA TRP A 72 -4.37 2.37 16.31
C TRP A 72 -2.91 2.79 16.54
N MET A 73 -2.45 3.91 15.95
CA MET A 73 -1.13 4.48 16.26
C MET A 73 -1.00 4.82 17.75
N GLN A 74 -2.05 5.41 18.35
CA GLN A 74 -2.05 5.69 19.78
C GLN A 74 -1.94 4.40 20.61
N SER A 75 -2.70 3.36 20.25
CA SER A 75 -2.62 2.05 20.92
C SER A 75 -1.21 1.46 20.85
N SER A 76 -0.54 1.60 19.71
CA SER A 76 0.84 1.13 19.51
C SER A 76 1.89 1.92 20.30
N ILE A 77 1.61 3.19 20.63
CA ILE A 77 2.43 3.98 21.56
C ILE A 77 2.22 3.50 23.00
N ASP A 78 0.96 3.26 23.38
CA ASP A 78 0.58 2.86 24.74
C ASP A 78 1.04 1.42 25.06
N THR A 79 1.13 0.56 24.04
CA THR A 79 1.52 -0.86 24.16
C THR A 79 2.56 -1.20 23.09
N PRO A 80 3.85 -0.88 23.31
CA PRO A 80 4.91 -1.07 22.30
C PRO A 80 5.12 -2.51 21.84
N GLU A 81 4.73 -3.50 22.64
CA GLU A 81 4.80 -4.93 22.28
C GLU A 81 3.85 -5.29 21.13
N GLU A 82 2.74 -4.56 20.98
CA GLU A 82 1.83 -4.73 19.84
C GLU A 82 2.49 -4.30 18.54
N PHE A 83 3.38 -3.32 18.58
CA PHE A 83 4.11 -2.89 17.40
C PHE A 83 5.09 -3.95 16.88
N GLU A 84 5.64 -4.80 17.74
CA GLU A 84 6.50 -5.92 17.31
C GLU A 84 5.71 -6.97 16.50
N ARG A 85 4.43 -7.19 16.85
CA ARG A 85 3.54 -8.04 16.05
C ARG A 85 3.24 -7.38 14.71
N THR A 86 2.93 -6.09 14.71
CA THR A 86 2.70 -5.28 13.52
C THR A 86 3.87 -5.35 12.55
N ALA A 87 5.11 -5.30 13.04
CA ALA A 87 6.31 -5.41 12.22
C ALA A 87 6.40 -6.75 11.47
N ARG A 88 5.99 -7.86 12.10
CA ARG A 88 5.93 -9.18 11.44
C ARG A 88 4.85 -9.22 10.38
N GLU A 89 3.65 -8.73 10.71
CA GLU A 89 2.55 -8.64 9.76
C GLU A 89 2.90 -7.73 8.56
N ALA A 90 3.59 -6.59 8.79
CA ALA A 90 4.07 -5.71 7.72
C ALA A 90 5.01 -6.45 6.75
N LYS A 91 5.89 -7.30 7.28
CA LYS A 91 6.73 -8.17 6.47
C LYS A 91 5.88 -9.14 5.63
N ASP A 92 4.88 -9.78 6.23
CA ASP A 92 3.97 -10.69 5.53
C ASP A 92 3.16 -9.97 4.43
N ILE A 93 2.70 -8.73 4.68
CA ILE A 93 2.01 -7.89 3.68
C ILE A 93 2.90 -7.69 2.46
N VAL A 94 4.10 -7.16 2.67
CA VAL A 94 5.02 -6.80 1.58
C VAL A 94 5.48 -8.03 0.82
N PHE A 95 5.95 -9.06 1.52
CA PHE A 95 6.50 -10.23 0.84
C PHE A 95 5.43 -11.08 0.17
N SER A 96 4.23 -11.20 0.74
CA SER A 96 3.14 -11.91 0.07
C SER A 96 2.67 -11.20 -1.21
N GLN A 97 2.74 -9.87 -1.25
CA GLN A 97 2.45 -9.09 -2.46
C GLN A 97 3.54 -9.26 -3.53
N LEU A 98 4.83 -9.23 -3.12
CA LEU A 98 5.97 -9.48 -4.02
C LEU A 98 6.03 -10.93 -4.51
N ASP A 99 5.56 -11.90 -3.71
CA ASP A 99 5.53 -13.32 -4.05
C ASP A 99 4.31 -13.71 -4.88
N LEU A 100 3.33 -12.84 -4.97
CA LEU A 100 2.13 -13.07 -5.76
C LEU A 100 2.49 -13.24 -7.25
N GLU A 101 2.24 -14.44 -7.82
CA GLU A 101 2.52 -14.73 -9.23
C GLU A 101 1.49 -14.14 -10.17
N LYS A 102 0.24 -13.99 -9.70
CA LYS A 102 -0.84 -13.41 -10.51
C LYS A 102 -0.59 -11.93 -10.72
N PRO A 103 -0.84 -11.39 -11.93
CA PRO A 103 -0.85 -9.93 -12.14
C PRO A 103 -1.77 -9.23 -11.16
N LEU A 104 -1.26 -8.14 -10.57
CA LEU A 104 -1.94 -7.32 -9.59
C LEU A 104 -2.05 -5.88 -10.13
N ILE A 105 -3.28 -5.45 -10.39
CA ILE A 105 -3.59 -4.10 -10.87
C ILE A 105 -4.11 -3.28 -9.69
N CYS A 106 -3.52 -2.13 -9.44
CA CYS A 106 -4.08 -1.13 -8.54
C CYS A 106 -5.06 -0.24 -9.30
N LYS A 107 -6.34 -0.27 -8.92
CA LYS A 107 -7.32 0.76 -9.28
C LYS A 107 -7.28 1.83 -8.20
N LEU A 108 -6.47 2.87 -8.41
CA LEU A 108 -6.27 3.96 -7.47
C LEU A 108 -7.41 4.96 -7.56
N ASN A 109 -8.54 4.63 -6.93
CA ASN A 109 -9.80 5.39 -7.00
C ASN A 109 -9.78 6.71 -6.22
N GLY A 110 -8.80 6.91 -5.34
CA GLY A 110 -8.66 8.08 -4.49
C GLY A 110 -7.30 8.14 -3.81
N HIS A 111 -7.18 8.90 -2.74
CA HIS A 111 -5.89 9.11 -2.07
C HIS A 111 -5.31 7.81 -1.50
N ALA A 112 -3.98 7.66 -1.64
CA ALA A 112 -3.16 6.60 -1.06
C ALA A 112 -1.99 7.21 -0.29
N THR A 113 -1.89 6.92 1.01
CA THR A 113 -0.84 7.49 1.86
C THR A 113 -0.22 6.45 2.80
N GLY A 114 1.08 6.59 3.12
CA GLY A 114 1.81 5.68 3.99
C GLY A 114 1.73 4.22 3.50
N LEU A 115 1.33 3.28 4.37
CA LEU A 115 1.12 1.88 3.97
C LEU A 115 0.17 1.74 2.77
N GLY A 116 -0.84 2.63 2.63
CA GLY A 116 -1.71 2.64 1.45
C GLY A 116 -0.96 2.96 0.16
N ALA A 117 0.02 3.86 0.20
CA ALA A 117 0.90 4.12 -0.94
C ALA A 117 1.83 2.92 -1.20
N SER A 118 2.40 2.31 -0.16
CA SER A 118 3.23 1.11 -0.29
C SER A 118 2.47 -0.03 -0.96
N LEU A 119 1.21 -0.30 -0.53
CA LEU A 119 0.33 -1.30 -1.16
C LEU A 119 0.07 -1.01 -2.64
N ALA A 120 -0.19 0.25 -3.00
CA ALA A 120 -0.42 0.64 -4.39
C ALA A 120 0.84 0.50 -5.24
N LEU A 121 2.00 0.96 -4.74
CA LEU A 121 3.28 0.97 -5.46
C LEU A 121 3.90 -0.41 -5.64
N LEU A 122 3.51 -1.39 -4.83
CA LEU A 122 3.90 -2.79 -4.98
C LEU A 122 3.00 -3.56 -5.96
N CYS A 123 1.95 -2.94 -6.52
CA CYS A 123 1.19 -3.50 -7.63
C CYS A 123 1.99 -3.44 -8.94
N ASP A 124 1.68 -4.35 -9.87
CA ASP A 124 2.39 -4.42 -11.16
C ASP A 124 2.01 -3.28 -12.10
N ILE A 125 0.76 -2.86 -12.05
CA ILE A 125 0.21 -1.78 -12.89
C ILE A 125 -0.69 -0.92 -12.01
N ILE A 126 -0.55 0.39 -12.11
CA ILE A 126 -1.34 1.34 -11.33
C ILE A 126 -2.07 2.27 -12.29
N VAL A 127 -3.40 2.17 -12.31
CA VAL A 127 -4.27 3.11 -13.02
C VAL A 127 -4.96 3.99 -11.98
N ALA A 128 -4.71 5.28 -12.03
CA ALA A 128 -5.18 6.23 -11.03
C ALA A 128 -6.24 7.19 -11.56
N SER A 129 -7.18 7.56 -10.70
CA SER A 129 -8.00 8.75 -10.92
C SER A 129 -7.13 10.01 -10.88
N ASP A 130 -7.36 10.98 -11.78
CA ASP A 130 -6.71 12.29 -11.78
C ASP A 130 -7.00 13.11 -10.51
N GLN A 131 -8.07 12.76 -9.78
CA GLN A 131 -8.42 13.32 -8.47
C GLN A 131 -7.63 12.72 -7.31
N ALA A 132 -6.90 11.64 -7.54
CA ALA A 132 -6.13 10.98 -6.50
C ALA A 132 -4.85 11.75 -6.15
N LYS A 133 -4.41 11.58 -4.92
CA LYS A 133 -3.06 11.96 -4.46
C LYS A 133 -2.37 10.74 -3.86
N ILE A 134 -1.07 10.67 -4.06
CA ILE A 134 -0.24 9.62 -3.49
C ILE A 134 0.96 10.22 -2.77
N GLY A 135 1.36 9.63 -1.67
CA GLY A 135 2.53 10.07 -0.93
C GLY A 135 2.82 9.22 0.29
N ASP A 136 3.98 9.46 0.86
CA ASP A 136 4.44 8.73 2.04
C ASP A 136 4.74 9.71 3.19
N PRO A 137 3.72 10.09 3.98
CA PRO A 137 3.86 11.09 5.03
C PRO A 137 4.29 10.50 6.38
N HIS A 138 4.98 9.35 6.45
CA HIS A 138 5.46 8.77 7.72
C HIS A 138 6.23 9.79 8.56
N VAL A 139 7.12 10.59 7.95
CA VAL A 139 7.86 11.64 8.65
C VAL A 139 6.98 12.72 9.26
N SER A 140 5.78 12.95 8.72
CA SER A 140 4.83 13.92 9.26
C SER A 140 4.16 13.44 10.56
N VAL A 141 4.21 12.14 10.81
CA VAL A 141 3.79 11.51 12.07
C VAL A 141 4.98 10.99 12.87
N GLY A 142 6.21 11.43 12.56
CA GLY A 142 7.42 11.06 13.29
C GLY A 142 7.87 9.62 13.10
N LEU A 143 7.43 8.95 12.02
CA LEU A 143 7.80 7.57 11.70
C LEU A 143 8.75 7.49 10.49
N VAL A 144 9.51 6.41 10.43
CA VAL A 144 10.26 6.01 9.25
C VAL A 144 9.32 5.24 8.32
N ALA A 145 9.43 5.44 7.01
CA ALA A 145 8.67 4.68 5.99
C ALA A 145 9.27 3.26 5.79
N GLY A 146 9.34 2.49 6.87
CA GLY A 146 10.01 1.18 6.91
C GLY A 146 9.17 0.03 6.38
N ASP A 147 7.86 0.23 6.28
CA ASP A 147 6.85 -0.72 5.81
C ASP A 147 6.84 -0.95 4.28
N GLY A 148 7.82 -0.41 3.58
CA GLY A 148 7.98 -0.56 2.12
C GLY A 148 8.32 0.73 1.38
N GLY A 149 7.84 1.88 1.86
CA GLY A 149 8.02 3.17 1.19
C GLY A 149 9.48 3.51 0.92
N ALA A 150 10.35 3.40 1.92
CA ALA A 150 11.78 3.69 1.78
C ALA A 150 12.50 2.84 0.72
N PHE A 151 11.93 1.70 0.34
CA PHE A 151 12.53 0.76 -0.62
C PHE A 151 11.93 0.89 -2.01
N ILE A 152 10.61 1.00 -2.13
CA ILE A 152 9.94 1.01 -3.44
C ILE A 152 10.08 2.35 -4.16
N TRP A 153 9.99 3.49 -3.44
CA TRP A 153 10.09 4.81 -4.06
C TRP A 153 11.38 5.02 -4.84
N PRO A 154 12.59 4.72 -4.29
CA PRO A 154 13.84 4.88 -5.03
C PRO A 154 13.92 4.05 -6.31
N GLN A 155 13.27 2.88 -6.34
CA GLN A 155 13.27 1.99 -7.51
C GLN A 155 12.42 2.58 -8.66
N LEU A 156 11.35 3.28 -8.32
CA LEU A 156 10.43 3.83 -9.32
C LEU A 156 10.87 5.20 -9.84
N VAL A 157 11.31 6.12 -8.94
CA VAL A 157 11.58 7.52 -9.32
C VAL A 157 13.03 7.96 -9.13
N GLY A 158 13.90 7.05 -8.70
CA GLY A 158 15.29 7.33 -8.36
C GLY A 158 15.45 8.02 -7.01
N TYR A 159 16.64 7.89 -6.42
CA TYR A 159 16.93 8.32 -5.04
C TYR A 159 16.68 9.81 -4.78
N ALA A 160 16.97 10.69 -5.73
CA ALA A 160 16.85 12.13 -5.51
C ALA A 160 15.37 12.55 -5.29
N LYS A 161 14.46 12.08 -6.15
CA LYS A 161 13.03 12.37 -6.03
C LYS A 161 12.42 11.64 -4.84
N ALA A 162 12.77 10.37 -4.64
CA ALA A 162 12.30 9.59 -3.50
C ALA A 162 12.62 10.29 -2.17
N LYS A 163 13.89 10.71 -1.97
CA LYS A 163 14.30 11.44 -0.77
C LYS A 163 13.53 12.74 -0.56
N LYS A 164 13.27 13.53 -1.64
CA LYS A 164 12.44 14.73 -1.52
C LYS A 164 11.10 14.40 -0.87
N TYR A 165 10.36 13.46 -1.43
CA TYR A 165 9.00 13.16 -0.97
C TYR A 165 8.98 12.44 0.39
N LEU A 166 9.89 11.49 0.60
CA LEU A 166 10.00 10.77 1.87
C LEU A 166 10.45 11.66 3.04
N PHE A 167 11.28 12.69 2.79
CA PHE A 167 11.75 13.59 3.85
C PHE A 167 10.77 14.73 4.14
N THR A 168 9.97 15.14 3.16
CA THR A 168 8.98 16.22 3.34
C THR A 168 7.60 15.71 3.71
N GLY A 169 7.29 14.44 3.42
CA GLY A 169 5.94 13.89 3.58
C GLY A 169 4.91 14.50 2.63
N GLU A 170 5.36 15.24 1.58
CA GLU A 170 4.47 15.87 0.62
C GLU A 170 3.68 14.84 -0.19
N LEU A 171 2.37 15.09 -0.33
CA LEU A 171 1.53 14.32 -1.24
C LEU A 171 1.57 14.95 -2.63
N MET A 172 1.77 14.15 -3.66
CA MET A 172 1.69 14.60 -5.06
C MET A 172 0.35 14.23 -5.70
N SER A 173 -0.05 14.95 -6.73
CA SER A 173 -1.18 14.56 -7.58
C SER A 173 -0.84 13.30 -8.38
N ALA A 174 -1.86 12.52 -8.77
CA ALA A 174 -1.68 11.37 -9.66
C ALA A 174 -1.00 11.77 -10.98
N ILE A 175 -1.34 12.96 -11.53
CA ILE A 175 -0.72 13.50 -12.75
C ILE A 175 0.80 13.67 -12.58
N GLU A 176 1.24 14.24 -11.46
CA GLU A 176 2.67 14.36 -11.19
C GLU A 176 3.32 13.00 -10.95
N ALA A 177 2.62 12.09 -10.27
CA ALA A 177 3.11 10.74 -10.02
C ALA A 177 3.35 9.95 -11.32
N GLU A 178 2.43 10.06 -12.31
CA GLU A 178 2.62 9.50 -13.64
C GLU A 178 3.79 10.17 -14.37
N ARG A 179 3.83 11.51 -14.36
CA ARG A 179 4.89 12.28 -15.04
C ARG A 179 6.30 11.91 -14.58
N ILE A 180 6.47 11.57 -13.31
CA ILE A 180 7.78 11.18 -12.78
C ILE A 180 8.06 9.67 -12.80
N GLY A 181 7.10 8.87 -13.26
CA GLY A 181 7.22 7.41 -13.36
C GLY A 181 6.95 6.67 -12.05
N LEU A 182 6.25 7.28 -11.10
CA LEU A 182 5.85 6.62 -9.85
C LEU A 182 4.68 5.67 -10.06
N ILE A 183 3.75 6.02 -10.96
CA ILE A 183 2.58 5.20 -11.33
C ILE A 183 2.49 5.05 -12.86
N THR A 184 1.64 4.11 -13.31
CA THR A 184 1.62 3.69 -14.72
C THR A 184 0.77 4.60 -15.60
N GLU A 185 -0.44 4.96 -15.15
CA GLU A 185 -1.43 5.64 -15.98
C GLU A 185 -2.41 6.46 -15.14
N VAL A 186 -2.82 7.62 -15.65
CA VAL A 186 -3.85 8.48 -15.04
C VAL A 186 -5.00 8.67 -16.02
N VAL A 187 -6.23 8.54 -15.50
CA VAL A 187 -7.48 8.73 -16.24
C VAL A 187 -8.46 9.53 -15.39
N THR A 188 -9.54 10.05 -16.02
CA THR A 188 -10.62 10.67 -15.24
C THR A 188 -11.43 9.63 -14.44
N PRO A 189 -12.12 10.03 -13.36
CA PRO A 189 -12.88 9.09 -12.51
C PRO A 189 -13.92 8.28 -13.28
N GLU A 190 -14.54 8.89 -14.30
CA GLU A 190 -15.59 8.28 -15.12
C GLU A 190 -15.06 7.14 -16.00
N VAL A 191 -13.77 7.20 -16.36
CA VAL A 191 -13.12 6.22 -17.24
C VAL A 191 -12.38 5.14 -16.45
N LEU A 192 -12.06 5.40 -15.19
CA LEU A 192 -11.19 4.55 -14.37
C LEU A 192 -11.67 3.09 -14.31
N GLU A 193 -12.96 2.85 -14.05
CA GLU A 193 -13.51 1.50 -13.97
C GLU A 193 -13.35 0.75 -15.31
N ALA A 194 -13.81 1.37 -16.39
CA ALA A 194 -13.76 0.77 -17.73
C ALA A 194 -12.31 0.47 -18.15
N ARG A 195 -11.37 1.38 -17.84
CA ARG A 195 -9.96 1.20 -18.20
C ARG A 195 -9.30 0.05 -17.44
N VAL A 196 -9.57 -0.08 -16.14
CA VAL A 196 -9.05 -1.18 -15.33
C VAL A 196 -9.66 -2.52 -15.76
N THR A 197 -10.95 -2.56 -16.03
CA THR A 197 -11.64 -3.76 -16.54
C THR A 197 -11.05 -4.21 -17.87
N GLU A 198 -10.92 -3.31 -18.85
CA GLU A 198 -10.28 -3.60 -20.15
C GLU A 198 -8.89 -4.22 -19.98
N LEU A 199 -8.07 -3.61 -19.13
CA LEU A 199 -6.71 -4.08 -18.87
C LEU A 199 -6.70 -5.46 -18.19
N ALA A 200 -7.53 -5.66 -17.18
CA ALA A 200 -7.64 -6.92 -16.45
C ALA A 200 -8.13 -8.07 -17.36
N GLU A 201 -9.14 -7.83 -18.17
CA GLU A 201 -9.67 -8.81 -19.13
C GLU A 201 -8.64 -9.16 -20.21
N ARG A 202 -7.93 -8.15 -20.73
CA ARG A 202 -6.84 -8.37 -21.71
C ARG A 202 -5.75 -9.25 -21.13
N ILE A 203 -5.35 -9.07 -19.87
CA ILE A 203 -4.34 -9.88 -19.21
C ILE A 203 -4.90 -11.29 -18.93
N ALA A 204 -6.13 -11.39 -18.42
CA ALA A 204 -6.77 -12.66 -18.09
C ALA A 204 -7.03 -13.57 -19.33
N SER A 205 -7.26 -12.96 -20.49
CA SER A 205 -7.42 -13.67 -21.76
C SER A 205 -6.09 -14.00 -22.48
N GLY A 206 -4.97 -13.51 -21.95
CA GLY A 206 -3.64 -13.73 -22.53
C GLY A 206 -3.02 -15.07 -22.16
N ALA A 207 -1.72 -15.23 -22.51
CA ALA A 207 -0.91 -16.40 -22.14
C ALA A 207 -0.54 -16.35 -20.65
N THR A 208 -1.47 -16.67 -19.76
CA THR A 208 -1.39 -16.42 -18.31
C THR A 208 -0.14 -17.00 -17.65
N ARG A 209 0.36 -18.17 -18.10
CA ARG A 209 1.63 -18.73 -17.58
C ARG A 209 2.83 -17.86 -17.95
N ALA A 210 2.91 -17.41 -19.21
CA ALA A 210 4.00 -16.55 -19.66
C ALA A 210 3.95 -15.20 -18.92
N ILE A 211 2.76 -14.63 -18.72
CA ILE A 211 2.57 -13.39 -17.98
C ILE A 211 3.03 -13.54 -16.53
N ARG A 212 2.61 -14.60 -15.83
CA ARG A 212 3.05 -14.89 -14.45
C ARG A 212 4.56 -15.06 -14.35
N TRP A 213 5.18 -15.83 -15.26
CA TRP A 213 6.62 -16.01 -15.25
C TRP A 213 7.40 -14.74 -15.61
N SER A 214 6.84 -13.88 -16.48
CA SER A 214 7.40 -12.55 -16.72
C SER A 214 7.38 -11.70 -15.45
N LYS A 215 6.26 -11.67 -14.71
CA LYS A 215 6.17 -10.99 -13.42
C LYS A 215 7.21 -11.52 -12.44
N ILE A 216 7.27 -12.85 -12.24
CA ILE A 216 8.25 -13.48 -11.34
C ILE A 216 9.67 -13.03 -11.70
N THR A 217 10.01 -13.09 -13.00
CA THR A 217 11.36 -12.76 -13.48
C THR A 217 11.69 -11.28 -13.26
N THR A 218 10.76 -10.37 -13.56
CA THR A 218 10.96 -8.92 -13.39
C THR A 218 11.03 -8.53 -11.91
N ASN A 219 10.37 -9.27 -11.01
CA ASN A 219 10.38 -8.99 -9.58
C ASN A 219 11.61 -9.55 -8.85
N LEU A 220 12.43 -10.42 -9.46
CA LEU A 220 13.59 -11.01 -8.76
C LEU A 220 14.55 -9.96 -8.16
N PRO A 221 14.99 -8.90 -8.88
CA PRO A 221 15.86 -7.88 -8.30
C PRO A 221 15.17 -7.10 -7.16
N LEU A 222 13.87 -6.78 -7.31
CA LEU A 222 13.10 -6.09 -6.29
C LEU A 222 12.96 -6.92 -5.02
N LYS A 223 12.64 -8.22 -5.15
CA LYS A 223 12.58 -9.16 -4.02
C LYS A 223 13.93 -9.26 -3.30
N ALA A 224 15.04 -9.37 -4.06
CA ALA A 224 16.38 -9.42 -3.46
C ALA A 224 16.68 -8.15 -2.66
N LEU A 225 16.31 -6.97 -3.17
CA LEU A 225 16.43 -5.69 -2.46
C LEU A 225 15.66 -5.70 -1.14
N PHE A 226 14.38 -6.09 -1.19
CA PHE A 226 13.54 -6.13 0.00
C PHE A 226 14.08 -7.13 1.02
N HIS A 227 14.48 -8.34 0.61
CA HIS A 227 15.08 -9.31 1.52
C HIS A 227 16.35 -8.80 2.20
N ALA A 228 17.16 -8.01 1.50
CA ALA A 228 18.41 -7.48 2.07
C ALA A 228 18.19 -6.33 3.07
N HIS A 229 17.09 -5.56 2.96
CA HIS A 229 16.99 -4.28 3.66
C HIS A 229 15.73 -4.10 4.50
N PHE A 230 14.66 -4.86 4.27
CA PHE A 230 13.37 -4.66 4.91
C PHE A 230 13.45 -4.72 6.44
N ASP A 231 14.15 -5.71 6.99
CA ASP A 231 14.29 -5.88 8.44
C ASP A 231 14.97 -4.66 9.10
N THR A 232 15.89 -4.00 8.40
CA THR A 232 16.49 -2.76 8.88
C THR A 232 15.49 -1.60 8.85
N GLY A 233 14.71 -1.46 7.78
CA GLY A 233 13.69 -0.40 7.66
C GLY A 233 12.63 -0.50 8.73
N ILE A 234 12.04 -1.69 8.89
CA ILE A 234 11.02 -1.91 9.90
C ILE A 234 11.56 -1.77 11.34
N ALA A 235 12.83 -2.12 11.58
CA ALA A 235 13.47 -1.88 12.87
C ALA A 235 13.58 -0.38 13.19
N TYR A 236 13.96 0.47 12.21
CA TYR A 236 13.96 1.91 12.40
C TYR A 236 12.55 2.48 12.56
N GLU A 237 11.56 1.93 11.89
CA GLU A 237 10.16 2.31 12.10
C GLU A 237 9.73 1.99 13.54
N CYS A 238 10.02 0.79 14.04
CA CYS A 238 9.79 0.40 15.43
C CYS A 238 10.50 1.32 16.44
N MET A 239 11.73 1.74 16.14
CA MET A 239 12.45 2.70 16.97
C MET A 239 11.77 4.07 16.95
N SER A 240 11.37 4.55 15.78
CA SER A 240 10.70 5.85 15.64
C SER A 240 9.32 5.88 16.32
N ASN A 241 8.61 4.76 16.37
CA ASN A 241 7.34 4.65 17.13
C ASN A 241 7.49 4.95 18.64
N ARG A 242 8.69 4.82 19.18
CA ARG A 242 8.97 5.06 20.61
C ARG A 242 9.49 6.47 20.90
N THR A 243 9.56 7.33 19.90
CA THR A 243 10.07 8.71 20.05
C THR A 243 9.01 9.66 20.63
N ALA A 244 9.47 10.69 21.30
CA ALA A 244 8.61 11.78 21.75
C ALA A 244 7.96 12.51 20.56
N ASP A 245 8.64 12.57 19.41
CA ASP A 245 8.13 13.21 18.21
C ASP A 245 6.93 12.45 17.62
N HIS A 246 6.95 11.09 17.64
CA HIS A 246 5.80 10.32 17.22
C HIS A 246 4.60 10.51 18.16
N ALA A 247 4.82 10.45 19.47
CA ALA A 247 3.77 10.69 20.46
C ALA A 247 3.17 12.10 20.31
N GLU A 248 4.01 13.11 20.09
CA GLU A 248 3.58 14.50 19.82
C GLU A 248 2.74 14.59 18.53
N ALA A 249 3.17 13.91 17.45
CA ALA A 249 2.45 13.95 16.19
C ALA A 249 1.05 13.35 16.29
N VAL A 250 0.91 12.19 16.94
CA VAL A 250 -0.38 11.54 17.19
C VAL A 250 -1.28 12.43 18.05
N LYS A 251 -0.75 13.00 19.13
CA LYS A 251 -1.46 13.95 19.99
C LYS A 251 -1.91 15.19 19.22
N ALA A 252 -1.00 15.81 18.46
CA ALA A 252 -1.28 17.01 17.68
C ALA A 252 -2.36 16.77 16.64
N PHE A 253 -2.35 15.60 15.97
CA PHE A 253 -3.40 15.22 15.02
C PHE A 253 -4.79 15.15 15.70
N ARG A 254 -4.89 14.51 16.86
CA ARG A 254 -6.14 14.40 17.63
C ARG A 254 -6.64 15.76 18.12
N GLU A 255 -5.72 16.66 18.48
CA GLU A 255 -6.00 18.04 18.91
C GLU A 255 -6.20 18.99 17.71
N LYS A 256 -6.06 18.54 16.48
CA LYS A 256 -6.17 19.34 15.23
C LYS A 256 -5.23 20.55 15.20
N ARG A 257 -4.01 20.39 15.70
CA ARG A 257 -2.93 21.39 15.68
C ARG A 257 -1.71 20.87 14.94
N LYS A 258 -0.77 21.74 14.63
CA LYS A 258 0.53 21.32 14.09
C LYS A 258 1.38 20.70 15.19
N PRO A 259 2.10 19.58 14.90
CA PRO A 259 3.06 19.04 15.86
C PRO A 259 4.28 19.97 16.02
N VAL A 260 4.94 19.87 17.17
CA VAL A 260 6.19 20.56 17.48
C VAL A 260 7.25 19.49 17.75
N PHE A 261 8.05 19.20 16.77
CA PHE A 261 9.10 18.18 16.85
C PHE A 261 10.35 18.70 17.56
N THR A 262 10.97 17.84 18.35
CA THR A 262 12.19 18.13 19.13
C THR A 262 13.39 17.29 18.70
N GLY A 263 13.18 16.27 17.87
CA GLY A 263 14.20 15.34 17.40
C GLY A 263 14.54 14.22 18.39
N HIS A 264 13.64 13.95 19.35
CA HIS A 264 13.86 12.95 20.42
C HIS A 264 12.75 11.92 20.49
#